data_85167e085a16edfbef5df602a50e0e0d
#
_entry.id   85167e085a16edfbef5df602a50e0e0d
#
_cell.length_a   1.000
_cell.length_b   1.000
_cell.length_c   1.000
_cell.angle_alpha   90.00
_cell.angle_beta   90.00
_cell.angle_gamma   90.00
#
_symmetry.space_group_name_H-M   'P 1'
#
loop_
_entity.id
_entity.type
_entity.pdbx_description
1 polymer ?
#
loop_
_entity_poly.entity_id
_entity_poly.type
_entity_poly.pdbx_seq_one_letter_code
_entity_poly.pdbx_strand_id
1 'polypeptide(L)'
;GATNTAIGHRSLVVNTTADDNTAVGAYSLTANTTGYSNTAVGVIALEANTTGFRNTGVGHAALHTTTTGDGNIAIGYNANSTSPSADGQCTLGSSLITNLRCNDTSISSLSDSRDKTNVIDSPYGLDFINTVRPVQFLWDTRDGNAKDGSTRIGFLAQELLAATDGNNGVLDLVLDDNPDKLEAKYGNLLPIAIQAIQELSAQVDALTARIETLEG
;
A
#
# COMPACT_ATOMS: atom_id res chain seq x y z
N GLY A 1 -31.18 0.20 11.41
CA GLY A 1 -30.55 -0.75 10.50
C GLY A 1 -30.89 -2.19 10.86
N ALA A 2 -30.87 -3.04 9.86
CA ALA A 2 -31.14 -4.48 10.00
C ALA A 2 -29.82 -5.29 9.93
N THR A 3 -29.92 -6.58 10.29
CA THR A 3 -28.82 -7.56 10.09
C THR A 3 -27.47 -7.20 10.73
N ASN A 4 -27.48 -6.36 11.79
CA ASN A 4 -26.28 -6.01 12.53
C ASN A 4 -26.00 -6.97 13.69
N THR A 5 -24.73 -7.31 13.90
CA THR A 5 -24.25 -8.02 15.09
C THR A 5 -23.42 -7.09 15.95
N ALA A 6 -23.81 -6.88 17.21
CA ALA A 6 -23.10 -6.04 18.17
C ALA A 6 -22.87 -6.80 19.48
N ILE A 7 -21.60 -7.09 19.80
CA ILE A 7 -21.20 -7.79 21.03
C ILE A 7 -20.07 -7.00 21.71
N GLY A 8 -20.37 -6.44 22.86
CA GLY A 8 -19.40 -5.69 23.67
C GLY A 8 -19.95 -4.34 24.13
N HIS A 9 -19.27 -3.75 25.12
CA HIS A 9 -19.65 -2.47 25.66
C HIS A 9 -19.59 -1.38 24.58
N ARG A 10 -20.72 -0.69 24.34
CA ARG A 10 -20.86 0.40 23.35
C ARG A 10 -20.51 0.03 21.90
N SER A 11 -20.55 -1.26 21.53
CA SER A 11 -20.43 -1.63 20.11
C SER A 11 -21.66 -1.13 19.34
N LEU A 12 -21.44 -0.51 18.15
CA LEU A 12 -22.49 0.07 17.29
C LEU A 12 -23.49 1.01 17.99
N VAL A 13 -23.07 1.70 19.05
CA VAL A 13 -23.98 2.43 19.94
C VAL A 13 -24.71 3.58 19.26
N VAL A 14 -24.14 4.20 18.22
CA VAL A 14 -24.79 5.31 17.48
C VAL A 14 -25.31 4.91 16.10
N ASN A 15 -25.27 3.61 15.77
CA ASN A 15 -25.75 3.13 14.48
C ASN A 15 -27.25 3.44 14.31
N THR A 16 -27.60 4.19 13.27
CA THR A 16 -28.99 4.62 13.05
C THR A 16 -29.68 3.82 11.96
N THR A 17 -29.16 3.83 10.75
CA THR A 17 -29.80 3.23 9.58
C THR A 17 -28.94 2.18 8.88
N ALA A 18 -27.67 2.06 9.26
CA ALA A 18 -26.74 1.16 8.58
C ALA A 18 -27.02 -0.31 8.85
N ASP A 19 -26.85 -1.12 7.83
CA ASP A 19 -27.13 -2.55 7.79
C ASP A 19 -25.84 -3.38 7.67
N ASP A 20 -25.95 -4.69 7.95
CA ASP A 20 -24.94 -5.70 7.67
C ASP A 20 -23.58 -5.47 8.37
N ASN A 21 -23.56 -4.79 9.51
CA ASN A 21 -22.34 -4.59 10.28
C ASN A 21 -22.13 -5.67 11.32
N THR A 22 -20.88 -6.11 11.48
CA THR A 22 -20.46 -6.99 12.58
C THR A 22 -19.48 -6.23 13.47
N ALA A 23 -19.84 -6.02 14.72
CA ALA A 23 -19.03 -5.34 15.74
C ALA A 23 -18.87 -6.23 16.98
N VAL A 24 -17.68 -6.78 17.18
CA VAL A 24 -17.35 -7.65 18.30
C VAL A 24 -16.16 -7.08 19.07
N GLY A 25 -16.43 -6.55 20.25
CA GLY A 25 -15.43 -5.92 21.12
C GLY A 25 -15.94 -4.61 21.71
N ALA A 26 -15.36 -4.20 22.84
CA ALA A 26 -15.71 -2.92 23.43
C ALA A 26 -15.35 -1.76 22.49
N TYR A 27 -16.28 -0.84 22.30
CA TYR A 27 -16.16 0.34 21.44
C TYR A 27 -15.92 0.03 19.94
N SER A 28 -16.14 -1.19 19.46
CA SER A 28 -16.09 -1.49 18.03
C SER A 28 -17.22 -0.78 17.27
N LEU A 29 -16.88 -0.12 16.15
CA LEU A 29 -17.84 0.69 15.35
C LEU A 29 -18.66 1.70 16.16
N THR A 30 -18.08 2.27 17.22
CA THR A 30 -18.81 3.16 18.15
C THR A 30 -19.39 4.39 17.47
N ALA A 31 -18.65 5.00 16.52
CA ALA A 31 -19.05 6.22 15.82
C ALA A 31 -19.86 5.95 14.54
N ASN A 32 -20.12 4.68 14.18
CA ASN A 32 -20.75 4.34 12.91
C ASN A 32 -22.20 4.82 12.86
N THR A 33 -22.54 5.63 11.86
CA THR A 33 -23.90 6.16 11.67
C THR A 33 -24.62 5.52 10.50
N THR A 34 -24.01 5.54 9.30
CA THR A 34 -24.59 5.06 8.05
C THR A 34 -23.67 4.10 7.29
N GLY A 35 -22.45 3.86 7.76
CA GLY A 35 -21.55 2.88 7.16
C GLY A 35 -22.09 1.45 7.26
N TYR A 36 -22.13 0.72 6.17
CA TYR A 36 -22.73 -0.61 6.07
C TYR A 36 -21.70 -1.68 5.67
N SER A 37 -22.00 -2.94 5.92
CA SER A 37 -21.15 -4.09 5.55
C SER A 37 -19.74 -4.02 6.14
N ASN A 38 -19.59 -3.42 7.32
CA ASN A 38 -18.30 -3.37 8.01
C ASN A 38 -18.16 -4.56 8.97
N THR A 39 -16.94 -5.09 9.08
CA THR A 39 -16.57 -6.12 10.07
C THR A 39 -15.51 -5.57 11.00
N ALA A 40 -15.84 -5.41 12.26
CA ALA A 40 -14.94 -4.92 13.31
C ALA A 40 -14.85 -5.95 14.45
N VAL A 41 -13.71 -6.62 14.57
CA VAL A 41 -13.48 -7.61 15.63
C VAL A 41 -12.25 -7.20 16.45
N GLY A 42 -12.48 -6.72 17.64
CA GLY A 42 -11.46 -6.23 18.57
C GLY A 42 -11.90 -4.99 19.32
N VAL A 43 -11.25 -4.72 20.45
CA VAL A 43 -11.48 -3.47 21.20
C VAL A 43 -11.10 -2.29 20.34
N ILE A 44 -11.98 -1.26 20.23
CA ILE A 44 -11.82 -0.06 19.39
C ILE A 44 -11.53 -0.33 17.90
N ALA A 45 -11.86 -1.52 17.39
CA ALA A 45 -11.78 -1.77 15.95
C ALA A 45 -12.81 -0.90 15.21
N LEU A 46 -12.38 -0.18 14.14
CA LEU A 46 -13.21 0.77 13.39
C LEU A 46 -13.95 1.80 14.25
N GLU A 47 -13.36 2.20 15.38
CA GLU A 47 -14.01 3.07 16.37
C GLU A 47 -14.48 4.39 15.77
N ALA A 48 -13.64 5.04 14.94
CA ALA A 48 -13.93 6.35 14.36
C ALA A 48 -14.76 6.29 13.07
N ASN A 49 -15.09 5.09 12.57
CA ASN A 49 -15.82 4.96 11.31
C ASN A 49 -17.21 5.60 11.43
N THR A 50 -17.55 6.49 10.51
CA THR A 50 -18.86 7.18 10.49
C THR A 50 -19.75 6.74 9.34
N THR A 51 -19.23 6.83 8.11
CA THR A 51 -19.95 6.54 6.87
C THR A 51 -19.25 5.51 5.99
N GLY A 52 -17.98 5.18 6.28
CA GLY A 52 -17.20 4.20 5.52
C GLY A 52 -17.88 2.82 5.50
N PHE A 53 -17.82 2.13 4.37
CA PHE A 53 -18.49 0.84 4.16
C PHE A 53 -17.52 -0.24 3.64
N ARG A 54 -17.91 -1.53 3.82
CA ARG A 54 -17.13 -2.70 3.39
C ARG A 54 -15.72 -2.77 3.96
N ASN A 55 -15.50 -2.17 5.14
CA ASN A 55 -14.21 -2.26 5.81
C ASN A 55 -14.14 -3.51 6.70
N THR A 56 -12.96 -4.12 6.78
CA THR A 56 -12.68 -5.27 7.65
C THR A 56 -11.52 -4.94 8.58
N GLY A 57 -11.80 -4.75 9.86
CA GLY A 57 -10.81 -4.50 10.92
C GLY A 57 -10.81 -5.66 11.93
N VAL A 58 -9.74 -6.44 11.99
CA VAL A 58 -9.59 -7.55 12.94
C VAL A 58 -8.35 -7.35 13.80
N GLY A 59 -8.53 -7.09 15.07
CA GLY A 59 -7.50 -6.83 16.07
C GLY A 59 -7.81 -5.61 16.91
N HIS A 60 -7.11 -5.46 18.05
CA HIS A 60 -7.23 -4.26 18.87
C HIS A 60 -6.81 -3.04 18.05
N ALA A 61 -7.65 -2.00 18.00
CA ALA A 61 -7.41 -0.76 17.24
C ALA A 61 -7.17 -0.96 15.72
N ALA A 62 -7.67 -2.05 15.11
CA ALA A 62 -7.62 -2.20 13.66
C ALA A 62 -8.56 -1.18 13.00
N LEU A 63 -8.06 -0.40 12.03
CA LEU A 63 -8.78 0.70 11.34
C LEU A 63 -9.42 1.73 12.28
N HIS A 64 -8.87 1.92 13.49
CA HIS A 64 -9.49 2.80 14.48
C HIS A 64 -9.51 4.28 14.06
N THR A 65 -8.65 4.69 13.12
CA THR A 65 -8.59 6.07 12.59
C THR A 65 -9.42 6.28 11.34
N THR A 66 -9.88 5.21 10.67
CA THR A 66 -10.71 5.30 9.46
C THR A 66 -12.05 5.93 9.79
N THR A 67 -12.46 6.94 9.03
CA THR A 67 -13.72 7.68 9.24
C THR A 67 -14.72 7.50 8.10
N THR A 68 -14.27 7.72 6.86
CA THR A 68 -15.09 7.70 5.64
C THR A 68 -14.53 6.77 4.58
N GLY A 69 -13.33 6.24 4.76
CA GLY A 69 -12.69 5.35 3.79
C GLY A 69 -13.43 4.03 3.62
N ASP A 70 -13.45 3.50 2.40
CA ASP A 70 -14.21 2.33 1.97
C ASP A 70 -13.32 1.15 1.57
N GLY A 71 -13.82 -0.07 1.78
CA GLY A 71 -13.20 -1.28 1.25
C GLY A 71 -11.82 -1.62 1.81
N ASN A 72 -11.46 -1.10 2.99
CA ASN A 72 -10.17 -1.36 3.61
C ASN A 72 -10.16 -2.66 4.41
N ILE A 73 -9.04 -3.36 4.39
CA ILE A 73 -8.78 -4.55 5.20
C ILE A 73 -7.59 -4.27 6.10
N ALA A 74 -7.76 -4.46 7.41
CA ALA A 74 -6.65 -4.39 8.36
C ALA A 74 -6.72 -5.54 9.37
N ILE A 75 -5.63 -6.27 9.48
CA ILE A 75 -5.52 -7.42 10.39
C ILE A 75 -4.30 -7.23 11.28
N GLY A 76 -4.52 -7.19 12.59
CA GLY A 76 -3.49 -7.08 13.60
C GLY A 76 -3.68 -5.88 14.52
N TYR A 77 -2.87 -5.85 15.59
CA TYR A 77 -2.82 -4.74 16.55
C TYR A 77 -2.45 -3.44 15.85
N ASN A 78 -3.31 -2.42 15.97
CA ASN A 78 -3.10 -1.08 15.43
C ASN A 78 -2.77 -1.04 13.92
N ALA A 79 -3.28 -2.02 13.15
CA ALA A 79 -3.22 -2.00 11.69
C ALA A 79 -4.20 -0.97 11.16
N ASN A 80 -3.72 0.02 10.41
CA ASN A 80 -4.54 1.13 9.93
C ASN A 80 -4.30 1.42 8.45
N SER A 81 -5.26 2.06 7.80
CA SER A 81 -5.09 2.70 6.51
C SER A 81 -4.12 3.89 6.60
N THR A 82 -3.62 4.37 5.48
CA THR A 82 -2.68 5.50 5.40
C THR A 82 -3.30 6.82 5.84
N SER A 83 -4.61 6.97 5.64
CA SER A 83 -5.39 8.14 6.08
C SER A 83 -6.82 7.75 6.49
N PRO A 84 -7.54 8.61 7.22
CA PRO A 84 -8.91 8.33 7.65
C PRO A 84 -9.94 8.13 6.51
N SER A 85 -9.65 8.63 5.33
CA SER A 85 -10.50 8.56 4.13
C SER A 85 -9.90 7.72 3.00
N ALA A 86 -8.81 6.99 3.26
CA ALA A 86 -8.20 6.12 2.25
C ALA A 86 -9.09 4.93 1.90
N ASP A 87 -9.14 4.54 0.63
CA ASP A 87 -9.97 3.46 0.11
C ASP A 87 -9.11 2.28 -0.39
N GLY A 88 -9.68 1.08 -0.29
CA GLY A 88 -9.17 -0.12 -0.95
C GLY A 88 -7.80 -0.61 -0.48
N GLN A 89 -7.38 -0.28 0.73
CA GLN A 89 -6.07 -0.68 1.26
C GLN A 89 -6.14 -2.00 2.03
N CYS A 90 -5.07 -2.79 1.95
CA CYS A 90 -4.90 -4.00 2.75
C CYS A 90 -3.65 -3.86 3.63
N THR A 91 -3.85 -3.80 4.95
CA THR A 91 -2.78 -3.66 5.94
C THR A 91 -2.70 -4.91 6.83
N LEU A 92 -1.55 -5.57 6.83
CA LEU A 92 -1.27 -6.72 7.68
C LEU A 92 -0.29 -6.32 8.79
N GLY A 93 -0.81 -6.11 9.99
CA GLY A 93 -0.05 -5.67 11.15
C GLY A 93 0.24 -4.17 11.19
N SER A 94 1.08 -3.78 12.12
CA SER A 94 1.53 -2.40 12.34
C SER A 94 3.05 -2.31 12.18
N SER A 95 3.64 -1.14 12.48
CA SER A 95 5.09 -0.93 12.52
C SER A 95 5.86 -1.89 13.45
N LEU A 96 5.16 -2.63 14.32
CA LEU A 96 5.74 -3.67 15.19
C LEU A 96 6.01 -4.99 14.45
N ILE A 97 5.44 -5.19 13.26
CA ILE A 97 5.66 -6.40 12.47
C ILE A 97 7.00 -6.26 11.72
N THR A 98 7.98 -7.03 12.13
CA THR A 98 9.32 -7.01 11.52
C THR A 98 9.51 -8.07 10.44
N ASN A 99 8.65 -9.12 10.42
CA ASN A 99 8.73 -10.21 9.45
C ASN A 99 7.34 -10.69 9.05
N LEU A 100 7.03 -10.64 7.77
CA LEU A 100 5.92 -11.38 7.18
C LEU A 100 6.43 -12.73 6.70
N ARG A 101 5.93 -13.81 7.29
CA ARG A 101 6.38 -15.19 6.99
C ARG A 101 5.30 -15.93 6.23
N CYS A 102 5.60 -16.30 5.01
CA CYS A 102 4.77 -17.16 4.17
C CYS A 102 5.69 -18.12 3.37
N ASN A 103 5.15 -19.26 2.98
CA ASN A 103 5.90 -20.23 2.19
C ASN A 103 6.13 -19.75 0.75
N ASP A 104 5.17 -19.02 0.20
CA ASP A 104 5.29 -18.32 -1.07
C ASP A 104 5.52 -16.83 -0.80
N THR A 105 6.52 -16.26 -1.47
CA THR A 105 6.89 -14.84 -1.33
C THR A 105 6.37 -13.98 -2.47
N SER A 106 5.71 -14.58 -3.47
CA SER A 106 5.13 -13.87 -4.60
C SER A 106 3.65 -13.53 -4.35
N ILE A 107 3.29 -12.29 -4.67
CA ILE A 107 1.89 -11.87 -4.76
C ILE A 107 1.53 -11.86 -6.24
N SER A 108 0.57 -12.72 -6.64
CA SER A 108 0.10 -12.78 -8.02
C SER A 108 -0.67 -11.52 -8.38
N SER A 109 -0.28 -10.87 -9.46
CA SER A 109 -1.02 -9.76 -10.06
C SER A 109 -2.03 -10.29 -11.07
N LEU A 110 -3.23 -9.72 -11.10
CA LEU A 110 -4.22 -9.93 -12.16
C LEU A 110 -3.70 -9.27 -13.44
N SER A 111 -3.13 -10.06 -14.37
CA SER A 111 -2.40 -9.55 -15.53
C SER A 111 -2.73 -10.28 -16.82
N ASP A 112 -3.99 -10.74 -16.96
CA ASP A 112 -4.49 -11.35 -18.20
C ASP A 112 -4.56 -10.29 -19.31
N SER A 113 -4.04 -10.61 -20.50
CA SER A 113 -4.05 -9.70 -21.65
C SER A 113 -5.47 -9.32 -22.11
N ARG A 114 -6.46 -10.16 -21.83
CA ARG A 114 -7.88 -9.93 -22.16
C ARG A 114 -8.50 -8.82 -21.33
N ASP A 115 -7.91 -8.52 -20.18
CA ASP A 115 -8.37 -7.47 -19.25
C ASP A 115 -7.62 -6.15 -19.47
N LYS A 116 -6.77 -6.08 -20.54
CA LYS A 116 -5.94 -4.89 -20.84
C LYS A 116 -6.28 -4.35 -22.22
N THR A 117 -6.28 -3.03 -22.35
CA THR A 117 -6.48 -2.32 -23.60
C THR A 117 -5.33 -1.33 -23.83
N ASN A 118 -5.11 -0.93 -25.10
CA ASN A 118 -4.07 0.04 -25.46
C ASN A 118 -2.66 -0.36 -24.98
N VAL A 119 -2.33 -1.63 -25.10
CA VAL A 119 -1.01 -2.14 -24.71
C VAL A 119 0.04 -1.61 -25.69
N ILE A 120 1.02 -0.87 -25.15
CA ILE A 120 2.18 -0.33 -25.86
C ILE A 120 3.45 -0.67 -25.09
N ASP A 121 4.59 -0.59 -25.76
CA ASP A 121 5.87 -0.70 -25.08
C ASP A 121 6.07 0.41 -24.07
N SER A 122 6.74 0.11 -22.94
CA SER A 122 7.00 1.10 -21.89
C SER A 122 7.90 2.21 -22.42
N PRO A 123 7.53 3.50 -22.28
CA PRO A 123 8.43 4.61 -22.59
C PRO A 123 9.47 4.85 -21.47
N TYR A 124 9.38 4.13 -20.37
CA TYR A 124 10.28 4.27 -19.22
C TYR A 124 11.27 3.10 -19.19
N GLY A 125 12.55 3.41 -19.31
CA GLY A 125 13.65 2.45 -19.35
C GLY A 125 14.91 3.02 -18.70
N LEU A 126 16.04 2.96 -19.41
CA LEU A 126 17.37 3.32 -18.90
C LEU A 126 17.46 4.78 -18.43
N ASP A 127 16.90 5.71 -19.18
CA ASP A 127 16.92 7.12 -18.82
C ASP A 127 16.19 7.38 -17.50
N PHE A 128 15.03 6.74 -17.30
CA PHE A 128 14.28 6.84 -16.04
C PHE A 128 15.06 6.22 -14.88
N ILE A 129 15.60 5.01 -15.03
CA ILE A 129 16.34 4.33 -13.95
C ILE A 129 17.56 5.15 -13.51
N ASN A 130 18.20 5.87 -14.42
CA ASN A 130 19.32 6.76 -14.10
C ASN A 130 18.94 7.96 -13.24
N THR A 131 17.66 8.30 -13.13
CA THR A 131 17.16 9.35 -12.21
C THR A 131 16.88 8.84 -10.80
N VAL A 132 16.72 7.52 -10.65
CA VAL A 132 16.37 6.91 -9.36
C VAL A 132 17.64 6.67 -8.54
N ARG A 133 17.65 7.11 -7.28
CA ARG A 133 18.79 6.99 -6.38
C ARG A 133 18.56 5.93 -5.30
N PRO A 134 19.18 4.74 -5.38
CA PRO A 134 19.22 3.80 -4.26
C PRO A 134 20.02 4.39 -3.10
N VAL A 135 19.51 4.21 -1.88
CA VAL A 135 20.15 4.74 -0.67
C VAL A 135 20.30 3.66 0.39
N GLN A 136 21.29 3.86 1.25
CA GLN A 136 21.46 3.11 2.48
C GLN A 136 20.97 3.97 3.65
N PHE A 137 20.16 3.40 4.55
CA PHE A 137 19.57 4.12 5.68
C PHE A 137 19.39 3.23 6.91
N LEU A 138 19.13 3.86 8.04
CA LEU A 138 18.67 3.23 9.27
C LEU A 138 17.19 3.61 9.48
N TRP A 139 16.39 2.66 9.93
CA TRP A 139 15.04 3.00 10.37
C TRP A 139 15.05 3.83 11.64
N ASP A 140 14.43 4.98 11.60
CA ASP A 140 14.14 5.85 12.74
C ASP A 140 12.72 6.42 12.50
N THR A 141 11.70 5.60 12.75
CA THR A 141 10.33 6.00 12.50
C THR A 141 9.90 7.11 13.44
N ARG A 142 9.11 8.07 12.94
CA ARG A 142 8.62 9.24 13.69
C ARG A 142 7.82 8.87 14.93
N ASP A 143 7.17 7.71 14.94
CA ASP A 143 6.48 7.13 16.10
C ASP A 143 7.40 6.40 17.07
N GLY A 144 8.70 6.31 16.74
CA GLY A 144 9.73 5.68 17.58
C GLY A 144 9.66 4.15 17.64
N ASN A 145 8.76 3.51 16.88
CA ASN A 145 8.51 2.06 16.98
C ASN A 145 9.50 1.21 16.18
N ALA A 146 10.20 1.76 15.19
CA ALA A 146 11.19 1.03 14.40
C ALA A 146 12.57 1.70 14.50
N LYS A 147 13.34 1.30 15.53
CA LYS A 147 14.74 1.67 15.76
C LYS A 147 15.54 0.42 16.08
N ASP A 148 15.79 -0.40 15.07
CA ASP A 148 16.51 -1.66 15.28
C ASP A 148 18.04 -1.52 15.11
N GLY A 149 18.52 -0.34 14.70
CA GLY A 149 19.94 -0.07 14.42
C GLY A 149 20.50 -0.80 13.20
N SER A 150 19.64 -1.51 12.46
CA SER A 150 20.06 -2.25 11.27
C SER A 150 20.07 -1.36 10.04
N THR A 151 21.15 -1.46 9.27
CA THR A 151 21.26 -0.79 7.98
C THR A 151 20.40 -1.51 6.93
N ARG A 152 19.71 -0.73 6.10
CA ARG A 152 18.89 -1.19 4.99
C ARG A 152 19.28 -0.49 3.70
N ILE A 153 18.97 -1.10 2.57
CA ILE A 153 19.05 -0.50 1.24
C ILE A 153 17.63 -0.35 0.70
N GLY A 154 17.34 0.76 0.07
CA GLY A 154 16.04 1.05 -0.50
C GLY A 154 16.01 2.42 -1.16
N PHE A 155 14.85 3.05 -1.15
CA PHE A 155 14.62 4.37 -1.75
C PHE A 155 13.92 5.28 -0.77
N LEU A 156 14.10 6.60 -0.93
CA LEU A 156 13.28 7.61 -0.27
C LEU A 156 12.04 7.88 -1.12
N ALA A 157 10.86 7.74 -0.53
CA ALA A 157 9.60 7.93 -1.26
C ALA A 157 9.50 9.32 -1.89
N GLN A 158 10.01 10.36 -1.23
CA GLN A 158 10.05 11.73 -1.73
C GLN A 158 10.91 11.86 -2.99
N GLU A 159 12.04 11.18 -3.03
CA GLU A 159 12.94 11.20 -4.20
C GLU A 159 12.35 10.39 -5.37
N LEU A 160 11.73 9.24 -5.08
CA LEU A 160 10.98 8.48 -6.10
C LEU A 160 9.84 9.32 -6.68
N LEU A 161 9.06 9.99 -5.83
CA LEU A 161 7.97 10.86 -6.28
C LEU A 161 8.49 12.00 -7.17
N ALA A 162 9.59 12.62 -6.78
CA ALA A 162 10.23 13.66 -7.61
C ALA A 162 10.74 13.11 -8.95
N ALA A 163 11.30 11.89 -8.96
CA ALA A 163 11.78 11.25 -10.20
C ALA A 163 10.65 10.94 -11.17
N THR A 164 9.40 10.78 -10.72
CA THR A 164 8.25 10.56 -11.62
C THR A 164 7.89 11.77 -12.47
N ASP A 165 8.38 12.96 -12.13
CA ASP A 165 8.12 14.23 -12.83
C ASP A 165 6.62 14.45 -13.12
N GLY A 166 5.79 14.22 -12.10
CA GLY A 166 4.33 14.32 -12.19
C GLY A 166 3.60 13.10 -12.78
N ASN A 167 4.32 12.06 -13.20
CA ASN A 167 3.73 10.86 -13.80
C ASN A 167 3.48 9.72 -12.79
N ASN A 168 3.41 10.01 -11.48
CA ASN A 168 3.18 8.98 -10.47
C ASN A 168 1.87 8.19 -10.70
N GLY A 169 0.85 8.81 -11.26
CA GLY A 169 -0.39 8.12 -11.63
C GLY A 169 -0.24 7.01 -12.69
N VAL A 170 0.82 7.06 -13.51
CA VAL A 170 1.16 6.01 -14.50
C VAL A 170 2.20 5.04 -13.94
N LEU A 171 3.25 5.56 -13.31
CA LEU A 171 4.36 4.78 -12.78
C LEU A 171 4.00 4.07 -11.46
N ASP A 172 3.08 4.63 -10.71
CA ASP A 172 2.59 4.11 -9.42
C ASP A 172 3.72 3.67 -8.46
N LEU A 173 4.78 4.49 -8.40
CA LEU A 173 5.97 4.20 -7.59
C LEU A 173 5.83 4.61 -6.13
N VAL A 174 4.89 5.51 -5.85
CA VAL A 174 4.66 6.04 -4.51
C VAL A 174 3.17 6.05 -4.21
N LEU A 175 2.80 5.51 -3.07
CA LEU A 175 1.50 5.75 -2.47
C LEU A 175 1.55 7.13 -1.80
N ASP A 176 0.84 8.10 -2.34
CA ASP A 176 0.89 9.53 -2.00
C ASP A 176 -0.46 10.13 -1.56
N ASP A 177 -1.42 9.27 -1.27
CA ASP A 177 -2.74 9.64 -0.73
C ASP A 177 -2.67 10.32 0.65
N ASN A 178 -1.56 10.11 1.38
CA ASN A 178 -1.23 10.83 2.60
C ASN A 178 0.12 11.55 2.46
N PRO A 179 0.16 12.87 2.23
CA PRO A 179 1.41 13.61 2.03
C PRO A 179 2.34 13.59 3.25
N ASP A 180 1.80 13.36 4.44
CA ASP A 180 2.58 13.24 5.66
C ASP A 180 3.21 11.84 5.83
N LYS A 181 2.77 10.87 5.04
CA LYS A 181 3.22 9.47 5.12
C LYS A 181 3.29 8.83 3.73
N LEU A 182 4.30 9.21 2.95
CA LEU A 182 4.55 8.59 1.65
C LEU A 182 5.10 7.16 1.80
N GLU A 183 4.67 6.25 0.94
CA GLU A 183 5.13 4.86 0.92
C GLU A 183 5.64 4.47 -0.47
N ALA A 184 6.85 3.91 -0.56
CA ALA A 184 7.45 3.49 -1.82
C ALA A 184 6.96 2.10 -2.25
N LYS A 185 6.56 1.96 -3.51
CA LYS A 185 6.09 0.70 -4.14
C LYS A 185 7.19 0.10 -5.01
N TYR A 186 8.17 -0.55 -4.37
CA TYR A 186 9.38 -1.05 -5.05
C TYR A 186 9.11 -2.04 -6.18
N GLY A 187 8.03 -2.84 -6.09
CA GLY A 187 7.67 -3.81 -7.11
C GLY A 187 7.41 -3.19 -8.48
N ASN A 188 6.93 -1.96 -8.52
CA ASN A 188 6.61 -1.27 -9.76
C ASN A 188 7.85 -0.76 -10.51
N LEU A 189 9.02 -0.76 -9.90
CA LEU A 189 10.29 -0.51 -10.58
C LEU A 189 10.75 -1.70 -11.44
N LEU A 190 10.26 -2.92 -11.18
CA LEU A 190 10.76 -4.12 -11.87
C LEU A 190 10.55 -4.10 -13.39
N PRO A 191 9.34 -3.77 -13.93
CA PRO A 191 9.16 -3.68 -15.39
C PRO A 191 10.07 -2.63 -16.03
N ILE A 192 10.26 -1.49 -15.37
CA ILE A 192 11.11 -0.40 -15.84
C ILE A 192 12.60 -0.83 -15.84
N ALA A 193 13.03 -1.54 -14.80
CA ALA A 193 14.39 -2.08 -14.72
C ALA A 193 14.65 -3.13 -15.83
N ILE A 194 13.67 -3.97 -16.16
CA ILE A 194 13.77 -4.93 -17.25
C ILE A 194 13.94 -4.19 -18.58
N GLN A 195 13.12 -3.17 -18.86
CA GLN A 195 13.25 -2.32 -20.06
C GLN A 195 14.63 -1.66 -20.12
N ALA A 196 15.12 -1.11 -19.02
CA ALA A 196 16.46 -0.49 -18.96
C ALA A 196 17.60 -1.49 -19.27
N ILE A 197 17.50 -2.73 -18.78
CA ILE A 197 18.45 -3.80 -19.07
C ILE A 197 18.42 -4.16 -20.57
N GLN A 198 17.24 -4.26 -21.18
CA GLN A 198 17.09 -4.55 -22.60
C GLN A 198 17.70 -3.44 -23.48
N GLU A 199 17.48 -2.18 -23.13
CA GLU A 199 18.07 -1.03 -23.81
C GLU A 199 19.61 -1.02 -23.68
N LEU A 200 20.12 -1.29 -22.48
CA LEU A 200 21.55 -1.38 -22.23
C LEU A 200 22.20 -2.54 -23.02
N SER A 201 21.54 -3.71 -23.06
CA SER A 201 21.99 -4.84 -23.86
C SER A 201 22.11 -4.47 -25.36
N ALA A 202 21.06 -3.82 -25.89
CA ALA A 202 21.07 -3.38 -27.29
C ALA A 202 22.21 -2.35 -27.58
N GLN A 203 22.51 -1.45 -26.65
CA GLN A 203 23.61 -0.51 -26.76
C GLN A 203 24.98 -1.22 -26.76
N VAL A 204 25.15 -2.23 -25.88
CA VAL A 204 26.37 -3.05 -25.84
C VAL A 204 26.59 -3.79 -27.15
N ASP A 205 25.52 -4.45 -27.67
CA ASP A 205 25.59 -5.17 -28.97
C ASP A 205 25.98 -4.23 -30.12
N ALA A 206 25.39 -3.03 -30.18
CA ALA A 206 25.71 -2.04 -31.20
C ALA A 206 27.17 -1.53 -31.10
N LEU A 207 27.65 -1.31 -29.86
CA LEU A 207 29.04 -0.91 -29.65
C LEU A 207 30.01 -2.03 -29.99
N THR A 208 29.70 -3.28 -29.69
CA THR A 208 30.50 -4.46 -30.03
C THR A 208 30.61 -4.58 -31.55
N ALA A 209 29.50 -4.52 -32.27
CA ALA A 209 29.50 -4.58 -33.75
C ALA A 209 30.30 -3.42 -34.37
N ARG A 210 30.26 -2.23 -33.74
CA ARG A 210 31.07 -1.09 -34.22
C ARG A 210 32.56 -1.28 -34.00
N ILE A 211 32.95 -1.87 -32.87
CA ILE A 211 34.35 -2.22 -32.58
C ILE A 211 34.86 -3.24 -33.61
N GLU A 212 34.13 -4.34 -33.86
CA GLU A 212 34.47 -5.34 -34.85
C GLU A 212 34.67 -4.74 -36.25
N THR A 213 33.85 -3.75 -36.61
CA THR A 213 33.96 -3.03 -37.88
C THR A 213 35.22 -2.14 -37.96
N LEU A 214 35.70 -1.65 -36.81
CA LEU A 214 36.89 -0.79 -36.76
C LEU A 214 38.19 -1.57 -36.68
N GLU A 215 38.16 -2.82 -36.24
CA GLU A 215 39.32 -3.70 -36.08
C GLU A 215 39.59 -4.59 -37.31
N GLY A 216 38.61 -4.74 -38.22
CA GLY A 216 38.71 -5.52 -39.47
C GLY A 216 39.00 -4.69 -40.68
#